data_f20990cab5aeb441e613d0350939cd0d
#
_entry.id   f20990cab5aeb441e613d0350939cd0d
#
_cell.length_a   1.000
_cell.length_b   1.000
_cell.length_c   1.000
_cell.angle_alpha   90.00
_cell.angle_beta   90.00
_cell.angle_gamma   90.00
#
_symmetry.space_group_name_H-M   'P 1'
#
loop_
_entity.id
_entity.type
_entity.pdbx_description
1 polymer ?
#
loop_
_entity_poly.entity_id
_entity_poly.type
_entity_poly.pdbx_seq_one_letter_code
_entity_poly.pdbx_strand_id
1 'polypeptide(L)'
;SENNSSIMKDKKGKERFIIIFLDTIPSQEYEDLQITYKINDKNYIIHAIDGGINFPDDFEKCKNKKKEVVIDLENVFTKIKPRNFEGKHNADESGESIHNSTYFDLSDGTVHIWCTLWGDKMNYADGLTVSLRSKNYTNFLQRENSY
;
A
#
# COMPACT_ATOMS: atom_id res chain seq x y z
N SER A 1 -8.88 -14.90 19.84
CA SER A 1 -8.36 -13.89 18.90
C SER A 1 -8.53 -14.44 17.50
N GLU A 2 -9.47 -13.89 16.75
CA GLU A 2 -9.59 -14.14 15.30
C GLU A 2 -8.29 -13.70 14.64
N ASN A 3 -7.77 -14.53 13.74
CA ASN A 3 -6.48 -14.29 13.09
C ASN A 3 -6.52 -13.03 12.23
N ASN A 4 -6.03 -11.91 12.77
CA ASN A 4 -5.82 -10.67 12.02
C ASN A 4 -4.64 -10.82 11.03
N SER A 5 -4.70 -11.86 10.20
CA SER A 5 -3.66 -12.11 9.20
C SER A 5 -4.22 -12.73 7.93
N SER A 6 -3.60 -12.39 6.81
CA SER A 6 -3.88 -12.99 5.51
C SER A 6 -2.61 -13.54 4.88
N ILE A 7 -2.73 -14.55 4.01
CA ILE A 7 -1.60 -15.18 3.33
C ILE A 7 -1.71 -14.91 1.83
N MET A 8 -0.70 -14.27 1.28
CA MET A 8 -0.51 -14.14 -0.17
C MET A 8 0.43 -15.23 -0.69
N LYS A 9 0.05 -15.87 -1.78
CA LYS A 9 0.83 -16.94 -2.42
C LYS A 9 1.08 -16.59 -3.88
N ASP A 10 2.26 -16.98 -4.41
CA ASP A 10 2.47 -16.99 -5.85
C ASP A 10 1.57 -18.06 -6.52
N LYS A 11 1.39 -17.95 -7.85
CA LYS A 11 0.57 -18.89 -8.64
C LYS A 11 1.00 -20.35 -8.49
N LYS A 12 2.25 -20.61 -8.09
CA LYS A 12 2.82 -21.95 -7.86
C LYS A 12 2.79 -22.37 -6.38
N GLY A 13 2.36 -21.49 -5.48
CA GLY A 13 2.32 -21.72 -4.03
C GLY A 13 3.68 -21.85 -3.35
N LYS A 14 4.77 -21.54 -4.07
CA LYS A 14 6.17 -21.68 -3.58
C LYS A 14 6.59 -20.49 -2.72
N GLU A 15 6.28 -19.28 -3.18
CA GLU A 15 6.58 -18.07 -2.42
C GLU A 15 5.33 -17.59 -1.70
N ARG A 16 5.44 -17.34 -0.40
CA ARG A 16 4.31 -16.96 0.44
C ARG A 16 4.68 -15.86 1.38
N PHE A 17 3.83 -14.85 1.47
CA PHE A 17 3.93 -13.76 2.42
C PHE A 17 2.72 -13.79 3.35
N ILE A 18 2.93 -13.43 4.60
CA ILE A 18 1.87 -13.22 5.57
C ILE A 18 1.77 -11.72 5.85
N ILE A 19 0.55 -11.22 5.82
CA ILE A 19 0.20 -9.85 6.20
C ILE A 19 -0.45 -9.93 7.57
N ILE A 20 0.08 -9.20 8.53
CA ILE A 20 -0.48 -9.07 9.87
C ILE A 20 -1.06 -7.66 10.01
N PHE A 21 -2.31 -7.59 10.42
CA PHE A 21 -2.97 -6.35 10.82
C PHE A 21 -2.68 -6.10 12.29
N LEU A 22 -2.22 -4.91 12.63
CA LEU A 22 -1.90 -4.56 14.00
C LEU A 22 -3.13 -4.00 14.70
N ASP A 23 -3.53 -4.63 15.81
CA ASP A 23 -4.71 -4.23 16.60
C ASP A 23 -4.48 -2.93 17.40
N THR A 24 -3.22 -2.58 17.64
CA THR A 24 -2.84 -1.37 18.35
C THR A 24 -1.82 -0.61 17.56
N ILE A 25 -2.16 0.61 17.17
CA ILE A 25 -1.32 1.46 16.34
C ILE A 25 -0.74 2.57 17.21
N PRO A 26 0.60 2.69 17.30
CA PRO A 26 1.25 3.75 18.07
C PRO A 26 1.24 5.11 17.33
N SER A 27 0.24 5.34 16.49
CA SER A 27 0.10 6.56 15.68
C SER A 27 -1.28 7.16 15.91
N GLN A 28 -1.35 8.49 15.93
CA GLN A 28 -2.61 9.23 15.93
C GLN A 28 -3.07 9.61 14.51
N GLU A 29 -2.22 9.41 13.51
CA GLU A 29 -2.51 9.80 12.13
C GLU A 29 -3.06 8.65 11.29
N TYR A 30 -2.55 7.42 11.50
CA TYR A 30 -3.00 6.24 10.77
C TYR A 30 -4.07 5.49 11.54
N GLU A 31 -5.10 5.02 10.85
CA GLU A 31 -6.22 4.26 11.41
C GLU A 31 -5.98 2.76 11.34
N ASP A 32 -5.18 2.31 10.38
CA ASP A 32 -4.72 0.93 10.29
C ASP A 32 -3.22 0.86 10.00
N LEU A 33 -2.61 -0.24 10.40
CA LEU A 33 -1.21 -0.55 10.13
C LEU A 33 -1.06 -2.05 9.87
N GLN A 34 -0.34 -2.37 8.80
CA GLN A 34 -0.08 -3.75 8.40
C GLN A 34 1.42 -3.95 8.23
N ILE A 35 1.89 -5.14 8.60
CA ILE A 35 3.26 -5.59 8.32
C ILE A 35 3.22 -6.86 7.50
N THR A 36 4.16 -6.98 6.58
CA THR A 36 4.30 -8.14 5.71
C THR A 36 5.67 -8.77 5.88
N TYR A 37 5.72 -10.08 6.11
CA TYR A 37 6.95 -10.86 6.14
C TYR A 37 6.80 -12.18 5.38
N LYS A 38 7.93 -12.79 5.02
CA LYS A 38 7.94 -14.06 4.28
C LYS A 38 7.72 -15.23 5.21
N ILE A 39 6.78 -16.12 4.88
CA ILE A 39 6.53 -17.33 5.65
C ILE A 39 7.79 -18.21 5.67
N ASN A 40 8.10 -18.77 6.85
CA ASN A 40 9.28 -19.57 7.12
C ASN A 40 10.62 -18.80 7.12
N ASP A 41 10.59 -17.46 7.05
CA ASP A 41 11.80 -16.68 7.33
C ASP A 41 12.05 -16.62 8.83
N LYS A 42 13.12 -17.29 9.27
CA LYS A 42 13.51 -17.34 10.69
C LYS A 42 14.07 -16.02 11.22
N ASN A 43 14.42 -15.11 10.33
CA ASN A 43 14.95 -13.78 10.68
C ASN A 43 13.83 -12.75 10.83
N TYR A 44 12.58 -13.10 10.49
CA TYR A 44 11.41 -12.22 10.55
C TYR A 44 11.62 -10.88 9.85
N ILE A 45 12.27 -10.89 8.67
CA ILE A 45 12.49 -9.68 7.89
C ILE A 45 11.16 -9.11 7.44
N ILE A 46 10.92 -7.85 7.80
CA ILE A 46 9.75 -7.11 7.33
C ILE A 46 9.97 -6.72 5.87
N HIS A 47 9.07 -7.14 5.01
CA HIS A 47 9.09 -6.87 3.58
C HIS A 47 8.18 -5.72 3.14
N ALA A 48 7.15 -5.43 3.93
CA ALA A 48 6.34 -4.23 3.76
C ALA A 48 5.78 -3.73 5.10
N ILE A 49 5.58 -2.42 5.15
CA ILE A 49 4.81 -1.72 6.18
C ILE A 49 3.81 -0.85 5.42
N ASP A 50 2.52 -1.04 5.68
CA ASP A 50 1.44 -0.29 5.06
C ASP A 50 0.63 0.41 6.16
N GLY A 51 0.37 1.71 6.01
CA GLY A 51 -0.49 2.50 6.88
C GLY A 51 -1.64 3.12 6.11
N GLY A 52 -2.85 3.06 6.66
CA GLY A 52 -4.07 3.55 6.05
C GLY A 52 -4.74 4.67 6.82
N ILE A 53 -5.41 5.58 6.08
CA ILE A 53 -6.28 6.63 6.60
C ILE A 53 -7.54 6.66 5.73
N ASN A 54 -8.71 6.54 6.34
CA ASN A 54 -9.97 6.58 5.63
C ASN A 54 -10.39 8.02 5.29
N PHE A 55 -10.90 8.20 4.07
CA PHE A 55 -11.48 9.45 3.58
C PHE A 55 -12.80 9.14 2.88
N PRO A 56 -13.84 8.68 3.61
CA PRO A 56 -15.10 8.28 3.01
C PRO A 56 -15.71 9.46 2.25
N ASP A 57 -16.01 9.23 0.97
CA ASP A 57 -16.64 10.20 0.06
C ASP A 57 -15.86 11.53 -0.13
N ASP A 58 -14.57 11.60 0.27
CA ASP A 58 -13.77 12.82 0.16
C ASP A 58 -12.41 12.58 -0.50
N PHE A 59 -12.44 12.27 -1.78
CA PHE A 59 -11.24 12.01 -2.58
C PHE A 59 -10.29 13.22 -2.67
N GLU A 60 -10.83 14.45 -2.67
CA GLU A 60 -10.01 15.66 -2.68
C GLU A 60 -9.22 15.83 -1.38
N LYS A 61 -9.83 15.54 -0.23
CA LYS A 61 -9.14 15.57 1.06
C LYS A 61 -8.06 14.49 1.12
N CYS A 62 -8.33 13.30 0.58
CA CYS A 62 -7.32 12.25 0.43
C CYS A 62 -6.12 12.74 -0.39
N LYS A 63 -6.35 13.34 -1.57
CA LYS A 63 -5.28 13.87 -2.42
C LYS A 63 -4.48 14.98 -1.74
N ASN A 64 -5.13 15.84 -0.96
CA ASN A 64 -4.45 16.88 -0.21
C ASN A 64 -3.55 16.28 0.87
N LYS A 65 -4.05 15.30 1.66
CA LYS A 65 -3.22 14.58 2.64
C LYS A 65 -2.08 13.82 1.97
N LYS A 66 -2.32 13.16 0.83
CA LYS A 66 -1.27 12.52 0.04
C LYS A 66 -0.17 13.51 -0.36
N LYS A 67 -0.54 14.73 -0.78
CA LYS A 67 0.43 15.76 -1.16
C LYS A 67 1.31 16.19 0.01
N GLU A 68 0.76 16.32 1.22
CA GLU A 68 1.54 16.60 2.43
C GLU A 68 2.59 15.50 2.67
N VAL A 69 2.16 14.23 2.67
CA VAL A 69 3.06 13.08 2.86
C VAL A 69 4.15 13.05 1.77
N VAL A 70 3.80 13.34 0.51
CA VAL A 70 4.78 13.38 -0.58
C VAL A 70 5.82 14.47 -0.36
N ILE A 71 5.42 15.67 0.08
CA ILE A 71 6.35 16.77 0.40
C ILE A 71 7.32 16.36 1.51
N ASP A 72 6.82 15.72 2.57
CA ASP A 72 7.66 15.25 3.66
C ASP A 72 8.68 14.21 3.19
N LEU A 73 8.25 13.29 2.32
CA LEU A 73 9.14 12.27 1.74
C LEU A 73 10.15 12.85 0.74
N GLU A 74 9.81 13.90 -0.01
CA GLU A 74 10.76 14.62 -0.88
C GLU A 74 11.89 15.26 -0.04
N ASN A 75 11.58 15.75 1.16
CA ASN A 75 12.58 16.29 2.10
C ASN A 75 13.51 15.18 2.66
N VAL A 76 13.03 13.94 2.76
CA VAL A 76 13.83 12.78 3.18
C VAL A 76 14.63 12.21 1.99
N PHE A 77 14.00 12.05 0.84
CA PHE A 77 14.58 11.44 -0.35
C PHE A 77 15.02 12.48 -1.39
N THR A 78 15.84 13.45 -0.98
CA THR A 78 16.22 14.63 -1.79
C THR A 78 16.84 14.34 -3.15
N LYS A 79 17.34 13.13 -3.39
CA LYS A 79 17.96 12.69 -4.66
C LYS A 79 17.03 11.87 -5.55
N ILE A 80 15.81 11.59 -5.08
CA ILE A 80 14.87 10.72 -5.78
C ILE A 80 13.70 11.56 -6.27
N LYS A 81 13.45 11.54 -7.57
CA LYS A 81 12.27 12.20 -8.15
C LYS A 81 11.09 11.25 -8.08
N PRO A 82 9.96 11.64 -7.45
CA PRO A 82 8.77 10.81 -7.43
C PRO A 82 8.15 10.68 -8.82
N ARG A 83 7.55 9.51 -9.09
CA ARG A 83 6.72 9.25 -10.26
C ARG A 83 5.26 9.31 -9.86
N ASN A 84 4.44 10.02 -10.61
CA ASN A 84 3.01 10.14 -10.37
C ASN A 84 2.22 9.37 -11.42
N PHE A 85 1.10 8.82 -10.99
CA PHE A 85 0.13 8.16 -11.85
C PHE A 85 -1.28 8.46 -11.34
N GLU A 86 -2.20 8.71 -12.26
CA GLU A 86 -3.63 8.76 -11.98
C GLU A 86 -4.39 8.00 -13.08
N GLY A 87 -5.36 7.20 -12.71
CA GLY A 87 -6.12 6.40 -13.65
C GLY A 87 -7.15 5.51 -12.97
N LYS A 88 -7.77 4.67 -13.79
CA LYS A 88 -8.73 3.68 -13.30
C LYS A 88 -8.03 2.57 -12.52
N HIS A 89 -8.70 2.07 -11.49
CA HIS A 89 -8.20 0.96 -10.70
C HIS A 89 -8.48 -0.38 -11.41
N ASN A 90 -7.43 -1.16 -11.66
CA ASN A 90 -7.53 -2.39 -12.46
C ASN A 90 -8.39 -3.50 -11.82
N ALA A 91 -8.62 -3.46 -10.51
CA ALA A 91 -9.49 -4.42 -9.82
C ALA A 91 -10.98 -4.16 -10.03
N ASP A 92 -11.34 -2.99 -10.55
CA ASP A 92 -12.73 -2.63 -10.81
C ASP A 92 -13.03 -2.68 -12.31
N GLU A 93 -13.68 -3.75 -12.74
CA GLU A 93 -14.08 -3.95 -14.14
C GLU A 93 -15.09 -2.92 -14.64
N SER A 94 -15.85 -2.25 -13.73
CA SER A 94 -16.77 -1.17 -14.12
C SER A 94 -16.02 0.08 -14.57
N GLY A 95 -14.78 0.26 -14.10
CA GLY A 95 -13.94 1.41 -14.36
C GLY A 95 -14.39 2.67 -13.64
N GLU A 96 -15.22 2.57 -12.61
CA GLU A 96 -15.68 3.68 -11.77
C GLU A 96 -14.62 4.05 -10.71
N SER A 97 -13.83 3.06 -10.25
CA SER A 97 -12.78 3.31 -9.25
C SER A 97 -11.59 4.07 -9.83
N ILE A 98 -11.15 5.10 -9.12
CA ILE A 98 -10.02 5.96 -9.48
C ILE A 98 -8.88 5.75 -8.49
N HIS A 99 -7.66 5.75 -9.02
CA HIS A 99 -6.44 5.54 -8.28
C HIS A 99 -5.44 6.66 -8.60
N ASN A 100 -5.01 7.39 -7.58
CA ASN A 100 -4.03 8.48 -7.69
C ASN A 100 -2.80 8.16 -6.86
N SER A 101 -1.67 7.87 -7.51
CA SER A 101 -0.46 7.31 -6.91
C SER A 101 0.77 8.18 -7.06
N THR A 102 1.67 8.07 -6.09
CA THR A 102 3.04 8.59 -6.15
C THR A 102 4.01 7.51 -5.69
N TYR A 103 5.12 7.32 -6.42
CA TYR A 103 6.15 6.32 -6.16
C TYR A 103 7.50 6.98 -5.97
N PHE A 104 8.24 6.58 -4.94
CA PHE A 104 9.67 6.82 -4.79
C PHE A 104 10.39 5.49 -4.99
N ASP A 105 11.13 5.37 -6.11
CA ASP A 105 11.88 4.16 -6.43
C ASP A 105 13.26 4.21 -5.75
N LEU A 106 13.41 3.43 -4.70
CA LEU A 106 14.65 3.30 -3.93
C LEU A 106 15.52 2.16 -4.51
N SER A 107 16.82 2.12 -4.15
CA SER A 107 17.73 1.02 -4.56
C SER A 107 17.21 -0.36 -4.15
N ASP A 108 16.65 -0.45 -2.93
CA ASP A 108 16.26 -1.71 -2.30
C ASP A 108 14.76 -1.85 -2.06
N GLY A 109 13.96 -0.93 -2.60
CA GLY A 109 12.52 -0.96 -2.39
C GLY A 109 11.78 0.17 -3.08
N THR A 110 10.55 0.38 -2.65
CA THR A 110 9.67 1.43 -3.17
C THR A 110 8.85 2.00 -2.03
N VAL A 111 8.72 3.31 -1.97
CA VAL A 111 7.63 3.95 -1.22
C VAL A 111 6.51 4.24 -2.20
N HIS A 112 5.33 3.74 -1.92
CA HIS A 112 4.13 3.94 -2.71
C HIS A 112 3.07 4.63 -1.85
N ILE A 113 2.59 5.76 -2.30
CA ILE A 113 1.54 6.54 -1.64
C ILE A 113 0.39 6.68 -2.62
N TRP A 114 -0.81 6.30 -2.20
CA TRP A 114 -1.95 6.39 -3.10
C TRP A 114 -3.26 6.70 -2.40
N CYS A 115 -4.11 7.43 -3.11
CA CYS A 115 -5.53 7.56 -2.80
C CYS A 115 -6.32 6.66 -3.74
N THR A 116 -7.29 5.94 -3.21
CA THR A 116 -8.30 5.23 -4.00
C THR A 116 -9.69 5.77 -3.69
N LEU A 117 -10.42 6.11 -4.75
CA LEU A 117 -11.86 6.29 -4.73
C LEU A 117 -12.45 5.04 -5.35
N TRP A 118 -13.18 4.26 -4.57
CA TRP A 118 -13.79 3.03 -5.03
C TRP A 118 -15.15 3.29 -5.64
N GLY A 119 -15.48 2.60 -6.72
CA GLY A 119 -16.83 2.59 -7.27
C GLY A 119 -17.81 1.91 -6.32
N ASP A 120 -19.06 2.33 -6.33
CA ASP A 120 -20.12 1.88 -5.40
C ASP A 120 -20.25 0.35 -5.27
N LYS A 121 -19.93 -0.37 -6.33
CA LYS A 121 -20.01 -1.85 -6.37
C LYS A 121 -18.85 -2.57 -5.66
N MET A 122 -17.75 -1.88 -5.38
CA MET A 122 -16.56 -2.51 -4.84
C MET A 122 -16.65 -2.77 -3.34
N ASN A 123 -17.52 -2.06 -2.62
CA ASN A 123 -17.72 -2.21 -1.18
C ASN A 123 -16.41 -2.13 -0.36
N TYR A 124 -15.48 -1.28 -0.79
CA TYR A 124 -14.25 -0.94 -0.08
C TYR A 124 -14.29 0.49 0.42
N ALA A 125 -13.54 0.79 1.47
CA ALA A 125 -13.43 2.15 1.99
C ALA A 125 -12.47 2.98 1.13
N ASP A 126 -12.87 4.21 0.80
CA ASP A 126 -11.99 5.20 0.18
C ASP A 126 -10.92 5.64 1.16
N GLY A 127 -9.70 5.85 0.68
CA GLY A 127 -8.64 6.23 1.59
C GLY A 127 -7.29 6.44 0.97
N LEU A 128 -6.39 6.93 1.83
CA LEU A 128 -4.97 7.04 1.60
C LEU A 128 -4.28 5.80 2.15
N THR A 129 -3.39 5.23 1.37
CA THR A 129 -2.42 4.24 1.85
C THR A 129 -1.01 4.73 1.59
N VAL A 130 -0.15 4.56 2.61
CA VAL A 130 1.29 4.78 2.52
C VAL A 130 1.97 3.44 2.75
N SER A 131 2.77 3.00 1.79
CA SER A 131 3.42 1.69 1.79
C SER A 131 4.91 1.81 1.56
N LEU A 132 5.70 1.24 2.46
CA LEU A 132 7.13 1.02 2.28
C LEU A 132 7.36 -0.45 1.99
N ARG A 133 7.91 -0.77 0.81
CA ARG A 133 8.06 -2.15 0.33
C ARG A 133 9.48 -2.46 -0.06
N SER A 134 9.97 -3.63 0.32
CA SER A 134 11.22 -4.17 -0.18
C SER A 134 11.12 -4.50 -1.68
N LYS A 135 12.24 -4.45 -2.39
CA LYS A 135 12.32 -4.86 -3.79
C LYS A 135 11.85 -6.30 -4.02
N ASN A 136 12.12 -7.18 -3.06
CA ASN A 136 11.68 -8.58 -3.15
C ASN A 136 10.15 -8.69 -3.17
N TYR A 137 9.48 -7.99 -2.25
CA TYR A 137 8.01 -7.99 -2.18
C TYR A 137 7.38 -7.25 -3.37
N THR A 138 7.94 -6.13 -3.79
CA THR A 138 7.50 -5.41 -5.00
C THR A 138 7.54 -6.31 -6.24
N ASN A 139 8.65 -7.03 -6.44
CA ASN A 139 8.79 -7.98 -7.55
C ASN A 139 7.79 -9.14 -7.47
N PHE A 140 7.50 -9.62 -6.25
CA PHE A 140 6.47 -10.64 -6.04
C PHE A 140 5.09 -10.13 -6.50
N LEU A 141 4.67 -8.96 -6.03
CA LEU A 141 3.37 -8.36 -6.39
C LEU A 141 3.24 -8.15 -7.91
N GLN A 142 4.28 -7.64 -8.56
CA GLN A 142 4.30 -7.41 -10.02
C GLN A 142 4.14 -8.71 -10.82
N ARG A 143 4.82 -9.80 -10.40
CA ARG A 143 4.68 -11.12 -11.05
C ARG A 143 3.30 -11.71 -10.91
N GLU A 144 2.64 -11.46 -9.79
CA GLU A 144 1.33 -12.02 -9.48
C GLU A 144 0.17 -11.16 -9.99
N ASN A 145 0.46 -10.06 -10.72
CA ASN A 145 -0.53 -9.08 -11.20
C ASN A 145 -1.40 -8.52 -10.06
N SER A 146 -0.82 -8.37 -8.87
CA SER A 146 -1.49 -7.84 -7.68
C SER A 146 -1.36 -6.32 -7.58
N TYR A 147 -1.20 -5.64 -8.72
CA TYR A 147 -1.18 -4.19 -8.89
C TYR A 147 -2.25 -3.75 -9.87
#